data_139dde179e05ad1e9216fce0fca94c29
#
_entry.id   139dde179e05ad1e9216fce0fca94c29
#
_cell.length_a   1.000
_cell.length_b   1.000
_cell.length_c   1.000
_cell.angle_alpha   90.00
_cell.angle_beta   90.00
_cell.angle_gamma   90.00
#
_symmetry.space_group_name_H-M   'P 1'
#
loop_
_entity.id
_entity.type
_entity.pdbx_description
1 polymer ?
#
loop_
_entity_poly.entity_id
_entity_poly.type
_entity_poly.pdbx_seq_one_letter_code
_entity_poly.pdbx_strand_id
1 'polypeptide(L)'
;MSSRAVAAHLVDAVPKLVRLMTLIGFVVILLVPATAARTAAQEDDEADPALLLIMDSSGSMNASDGGGGTKIQAAKKALNGVVNALPADSLVGLRVYGHRIPNTDQRRGCKDTELISPVGPLDRSGMRQQIRSFDAKGFTPIGLSLQKGARDLPSEGERTIVLVSDGIDTCAPPPPCEVAKRLSQQGVELRIDTVGFQVDPRARRELQCIARVAKGSYVDAGSSAELSDRLAQLSLRALRKFEASGTAVTGGSSTAGAPALESGQFTDTISPGEELYYGVELGEGQAVGAAASSVGEIAFLGTLYLTLTNPEDQFITDDAAVAGGEQLQSIAVQSETIGPDATDPDIQAGGTYYLRLTLDAEGDESEEYPIELVVDVTGEAAEPTPTEEPAPDDDDSDVAAPEDTPGSSNTVMLAIGGVAFGLLGAALGALAGRKVGAR
;
A
#
# COMPACT_ATOMS: atom_id res chain seq x y z
N MET A 1 -55.33 -66.35 -2.21
CA MET A 1 -56.51 -66.19 -3.04
C MET A 1 -57.10 -64.83 -2.65
N SER A 2 -57.19 -63.81 -3.31
CA SER A 2 -57.16 -63.39 -4.69
C SER A 2 -57.15 -61.85 -4.60
N SER A 3 -56.13 -61.24 -5.01
CA SER A 3 -56.04 -59.79 -5.19
C SER A 3 -56.21 -59.49 -6.67
N ARG A 4 -57.35 -59.00 -7.09
CA ARG A 4 -57.47 -58.31 -8.39
C ARG A 4 -58.85 -57.62 -8.39
N ALA A 5 -58.85 -56.31 -8.25
CA ALA A 5 -59.84 -55.40 -8.82
C ALA A 5 -59.90 -54.05 -8.05
N VAL A 6 -58.96 -53.20 -8.26
CA VAL A 6 -59.07 -51.71 -8.10
C VAL A 6 -58.01 -51.08 -8.98
N ALA A 7 -58.18 -51.08 -10.31
CA ALA A 7 -57.31 -50.35 -11.21
C ALA A 7 -58.02 -50.03 -12.52
N ALA A 8 -59.09 -49.25 -12.50
CA ALA A 8 -59.77 -48.86 -13.74
C ALA A 8 -60.56 -47.54 -13.71
N HIS A 9 -60.21 -46.57 -12.82
CA HIS A 9 -60.91 -45.25 -12.85
C HIS A 9 -60.03 -44.03 -12.59
N LEU A 10 -58.73 -44.09 -12.97
CA LEU A 10 -57.82 -42.94 -12.73
C LEU A 10 -57.12 -42.45 -14.00
N VAL A 11 -57.57 -42.77 -15.21
CA VAL A 11 -56.86 -42.44 -16.46
C VAL A 11 -57.42 -41.22 -17.20
N ASP A 12 -58.65 -40.73 -16.88
CA ASP A 12 -59.33 -39.69 -17.66
C ASP A 12 -59.26 -38.25 -17.09
N ALA A 13 -58.54 -37.99 -15.96
CA ALA A 13 -58.55 -36.70 -15.35
C ALA A 13 -57.17 -35.86 -15.60
N VAL A 14 -56.18 -36.46 -16.23
CA VAL A 14 -54.84 -35.87 -16.38
C VAL A 14 -54.74 -34.85 -17.50
N PRO A 15 -55.44 -34.86 -18.62
CA PRO A 15 -55.15 -33.92 -19.72
C PRO A 15 -55.74 -32.49 -19.54
N LYS A 16 -56.64 -32.26 -18.57
CA LYS A 16 -57.18 -30.90 -18.35
C LYS A 16 -56.41 -30.06 -17.32
N LEU A 17 -55.71 -30.69 -16.40
CA LEU A 17 -54.93 -30.00 -15.37
C LEU A 17 -53.60 -29.53 -15.92
N VAL A 18 -53.01 -30.27 -16.87
CA VAL A 18 -51.72 -29.92 -17.50
C VAL A 18 -51.84 -28.70 -18.44
N ARG A 19 -53.01 -28.50 -19.07
CA ARG A 19 -53.25 -27.33 -19.94
C ARG A 19 -53.55 -26.04 -19.16
N LEU A 20 -53.94 -26.10 -17.91
CA LEU A 20 -54.18 -24.93 -17.07
C LEU A 20 -52.88 -24.46 -16.40
N MET A 21 -51.98 -25.36 -16.10
CA MET A 21 -50.64 -24.99 -15.52
C MET A 21 -49.66 -24.42 -16.55
N THR A 22 -49.78 -24.75 -17.83
CA THR A 22 -48.92 -24.16 -18.88
C THR A 22 -49.34 -22.74 -19.28
N LEU A 23 -50.58 -22.30 -19.00
CA LEU A 23 -51.03 -20.93 -19.28
C LEU A 23 -50.74 -19.97 -18.12
N ILE A 24 -50.61 -20.47 -16.89
CA ILE A 24 -50.24 -19.65 -15.71
C ILE A 24 -48.71 -19.48 -15.61
N GLY A 25 -47.91 -20.43 -16.14
CA GLY A 25 -46.44 -20.35 -16.17
C GLY A 25 -45.87 -19.31 -17.14
N PHE A 26 -46.65 -18.87 -18.16
CA PHE A 26 -46.17 -17.92 -19.17
C PHE A 26 -46.46 -16.46 -18.86
N VAL A 27 -47.33 -16.16 -17.89
CA VAL A 27 -47.69 -14.79 -17.48
C VAL A 27 -46.87 -14.31 -16.25
N VAL A 28 -46.23 -15.22 -15.50
CA VAL A 28 -45.41 -14.85 -14.32
C VAL A 28 -43.96 -14.52 -14.67
N ILE A 29 -43.47 -14.80 -15.90
CA ILE A 29 -42.08 -14.55 -16.32
C ILE A 29 -41.86 -13.09 -16.80
N LEU A 30 -42.91 -12.27 -16.92
CA LEU A 30 -42.79 -10.89 -17.45
C LEU A 30 -42.86 -9.76 -16.41
N LEU A 31 -42.83 -10.08 -15.12
CA LEU A 31 -42.88 -9.08 -14.03
C LEU A 31 -41.87 -9.37 -12.88
N VAL A 32 -40.69 -9.90 -13.22
CA VAL A 32 -39.56 -9.83 -12.28
C VAL A 32 -38.90 -8.46 -12.54
N PRO A 33 -38.97 -7.50 -11.63
CA PRO A 33 -38.12 -6.34 -11.72
C PRO A 33 -36.70 -6.87 -11.70
N ALA A 34 -35.88 -6.48 -12.69
CA ALA A 34 -34.44 -6.64 -12.64
C ALA A 34 -33.92 -5.84 -11.44
N THR A 35 -34.01 -6.43 -10.26
CA THR A 35 -33.13 -6.03 -9.18
C THR A 35 -31.73 -6.39 -9.66
N ALA A 36 -31.04 -5.41 -10.19
CA ALA A 36 -29.61 -5.49 -10.32
C ALA A 36 -29.10 -5.95 -8.93
N ALA A 37 -28.72 -7.22 -8.84
CA ALA A 37 -27.91 -7.68 -7.76
C ALA A 37 -26.63 -6.83 -7.88
N ARG A 38 -26.53 -5.77 -7.07
CA ARG A 38 -25.23 -5.25 -6.69
C ARG A 38 -24.56 -6.45 -6.04
N THR A 39 -23.67 -7.09 -6.75
CA THR A 39 -22.58 -7.81 -6.13
C THR A 39 -21.95 -6.76 -5.25
N ALA A 40 -22.23 -6.80 -3.95
CA ALA A 40 -21.35 -6.22 -2.98
C ALA A 40 -19.99 -6.86 -3.32
N ALA A 41 -19.03 -6.05 -3.76
CA ALA A 41 -17.64 -6.43 -3.72
C ALA A 41 -17.48 -7.00 -2.30
N GLN A 42 -17.08 -8.23 -2.20
CA GLN A 42 -16.66 -8.82 -0.95
C GLN A 42 -15.42 -8.00 -0.65
N GLU A 43 -15.53 -7.03 0.26
CA GLU A 43 -14.36 -6.47 0.91
C GLU A 43 -13.71 -7.71 1.52
N ASP A 44 -12.57 -8.11 0.99
CA ASP A 44 -11.70 -9.08 1.64
C ASP A 44 -11.37 -8.44 2.98
N ASP A 45 -11.94 -9.02 4.05
CA ASP A 45 -11.82 -8.54 5.42
C ASP A 45 -10.41 -8.92 5.88
N GLU A 46 -9.41 -8.20 5.33
CA GLU A 46 -8.01 -8.37 5.68
C GLU A 46 -7.85 -8.15 7.18
N ALA A 47 -7.37 -9.17 7.88
CA ALA A 47 -7.30 -9.15 9.33
C ALA A 47 -6.42 -7.99 9.80
N ASP A 48 -6.87 -7.26 10.83
CA ASP A 48 -6.13 -6.12 11.37
C ASP A 48 -4.72 -6.50 11.81
N PRO A 49 -3.70 -5.65 11.55
CA PRO A 49 -2.32 -5.90 11.94
C PRO A 49 -2.21 -6.00 13.47
N ALA A 50 -1.44 -6.99 13.93
CA ALA A 50 -1.29 -7.28 15.34
C ALA A 50 0.16 -7.11 15.81
N LEU A 51 0.33 -6.41 16.94
CA LEU A 51 1.61 -6.15 17.57
C LEU A 51 1.75 -6.89 18.89
N LEU A 52 2.83 -7.64 19.05
CA LEU A 52 3.25 -8.15 20.35
C LEU A 52 4.56 -7.48 20.79
N LEU A 53 4.53 -6.73 21.88
CA LEU A 53 5.71 -6.24 22.55
C LEU A 53 6.31 -7.33 23.44
N ILE A 54 7.60 -7.64 23.27
CA ILE A 54 8.34 -8.53 24.17
C ILE A 54 9.39 -7.71 24.89
N MET A 55 9.27 -7.63 26.21
CA MET A 55 10.12 -6.78 27.05
C MET A 55 11.05 -7.60 27.92
N ASP A 56 12.33 -7.27 27.86
CA ASP A 56 13.35 -7.75 28.79
C ASP A 56 13.10 -7.20 30.20
N SER A 57 13.05 -8.09 31.15
CA SER A 57 13.03 -7.79 32.57
C SER A 57 14.02 -8.69 33.34
N SER A 58 15.12 -9.04 32.67
CA SER A 58 16.23 -9.78 33.29
C SER A 58 17.00 -8.92 34.27
N GLY A 59 17.87 -9.54 35.05
CA GLY A 59 18.61 -8.89 36.11
C GLY A 59 19.47 -7.70 35.64
N SER A 60 19.99 -7.71 34.40
CA SER A 60 20.78 -6.65 33.80
C SER A 60 20.01 -5.32 33.66
N MET A 61 18.68 -5.41 33.48
CA MET A 61 17.81 -4.24 33.39
C MET A 61 17.72 -3.42 34.70
N ASN A 62 18.29 -3.90 35.79
CA ASN A 62 18.48 -3.09 37.03
C ASN A 62 19.68 -2.16 36.96
N ALA A 63 20.54 -2.28 35.94
CA ALA A 63 21.67 -1.37 35.73
C ALA A 63 21.18 0.06 35.49
N SER A 64 22.08 1.03 35.78
CA SER A 64 21.80 2.44 35.46
C SER A 64 21.57 2.65 33.97
N ASP A 65 20.60 3.50 33.64
CA ASP A 65 20.32 3.94 32.27
C ASP A 65 21.20 5.13 31.81
N GLY A 66 22.07 5.61 32.70
CA GLY A 66 22.91 6.81 32.48
C GLY A 66 22.16 8.15 32.64
N GLY A 67 20.84 8.13 32.83
CA GLY A 67 19.99 9.31 33.00
C GLY A 67 19.46 9.52 34.41
N GLY A 68 19.98 8.77 35.40
CA GLY A 68 19.58 8.86 36.81
C GLY A 68 18.52 7.85 37.23
N GLY A 69 18.15 6.93 36.35
CA GLY A 69 17.25 5.81 36.60
C GLY A 69 17.90 4.46 36.29
N THR A 70 17.07 3.42 36.27
CA THR A 70 17.46 2.08 35.81
C THR A 70 16.91 1.79 34.41
N LYS A 71 17.55 0.89 33.67
CA LYS A 71 17.09 0.47 32.33
C LYS A 71 15.64 -0.03 32.36
N ILE A 72 15.21 -0.77 33.40
CA ILE A 72 13.83 -1.22 33.52
C ILE A 72 12.84 -0.05 33.71
N GLN A 73 13.24 1.01 34.40
CA GLN A 73 12.40 2.21 34.55
C GLN A 73 12.27 2.94 33.20
N ALA A 74 13.37 3.05 32.43
CA ALA A 74 13.36 3.60 31.09
C ALA A 74 12.47 2.77 30.14
N ALA A 75 12.58 1.44 30.19
CA ALA A 75 11.75 0.52 29.41
C ALA A 75 10.25 0.65 29.72
N LYS A 76 9.89 0.73 30.99
CA LYS A 76 8.49 0.98 31.41
C LYS A 76 7.98 2.34 30.94
N LYS A 77 8.83 3.37 30.95
CA LYS A 77 8.48 4.70 30.41
C LYS A 77 8.25 4.64 28.90
N ALA A 78 9.13 3.94 28.16
CA ALA A 78 9.00 3.74 26.73
C ALA A 78 7.71 2.99 26.38
N LEU A 79 7.38 1.90 27.08
CA LEU A 79 6.13 1.17 26.92
C LEU A 79 4.90 2.05 27.17
N ASN A 80 4.92 2.91 28.18
CA ASN A 80 3.83 3.86 28.42
C ASN A 80 3.74 4.91 27.28
N GLY A 81 4.86 5.29 26.67
CA GLY A 81 4.90 6.13 25.47
C GLY A 81 4.18 5.46 24.31
N VAL A 82 4.45 4.18 24.06
CA VAL A 82 3.74 3.38 23.04
C VAL A 82 2.24 3.35 23.31
N VAL A 83 1.81 3.02 24.54
CA VAL A 83 0.38 2.99 24.92
C VAL A 83 -0.32 4.32 24.68
N ASN A 84 0.41 5.44 24.77
CA ASN A 84 -0.15 6.77 24.47
C ASN A 84 -0.23 7.05 22.96
N ALA A 85 0.76 6.59 22.19
CA ALA A 85 0.92 6.90 20.78
C ALA A 85 0.01 6.05 19.86
N LEU A 86 -0.28 4.79 20.24
CA LEU A 86 -1.05 3.88 19.40
C LEU A 86 -2.52 4.32 19.25
N PRO A 87 -3.18 4.08 18.10
CA PRO A 87 -4.64 4.20 17.94
C PRO A 87 -5.43 3.37 18.98
N ALA A 88 -6.68 3.71 19.20
CA ALA A 88 -7.49 3.05 20.24
C ALA A 88 -7.91 1.62 19.88
N ASP A 89 -8.04 1.34 18.61
CA ASP A 89 -8.45 0.08 17.99
C ASP A 89 -7.29 -0.89 17.71
N SER A 90 -6.05 -0.46 17.96
CA SER A 90 -4.84 -1.26 17.75
C SER A 90 -4.90 -2.61 18.46
N LEU A 91 -4.59 -3.70 17.72
CA LEU A 91 -4.43 -5.03 18.32
C LEU A 91 -3.02 -5.15 18.90
N VAL A 92 -2.89 -5.09 20.23
CA VAL A 92 -1.58 -5.08 20.89
C VAL A 92 -1.56 -5.95 22.14
N GLY A 93 -0.44 -6.66 22.34
CA GLY A 93 -0.17 -7.46 23.52
C GLY A 93 1.18 -7.15 24.13
N LEU A 94 1.40 -7.64 25.35
CA LEU A 94 2.67 -7.48 26.07
C LEU A 94 3.09 -8.79 26.71
N ARG A 95 4.25 -9.30 26.31
CA ARG A 95 4.96 -10.41 26.94
C ARG A 95 6.21 -9.89 27.65
N VAL A 96 6.52 -10.45 28.82
CA VAL A 96 7.69 -10.08 29.62
C VAL A 96 8.46 -11.34 29.98
N TYR A 97 9.77 -11.28 30.03
CA TYR A 97 10.59 -12.39 30.55
C TYR A 97 11.55 -11.94 31.65
N GLY A 98 11.98 -12.89 32.50
CA GLY A 98 12.94 -12.66 33.59
C GLY A 98 12.44 -11.83 34.76
N HIS A 99 11.12 -11.76 34.94
CA HIS A 99 10.53 -10.88 35.95
C HIS A 99 10.10 -11.58 37.25
N ARG A 100 9.97 -12.92 37.27
CA ARG A 100 9.48 -13.66 38.43
C ARG A 100 10.57 -14.42 39.19
N ILE A 101 11.44 -15.12 38.45
CA ILE A 101 12.42 -16.03 38.99
C ILE A 101 13.78 -15.33 39.07
N PRO A 102 14.37 -15.20 40.28
CA PRO A 102 15.69 -14.58 40.43
C PRO A 102 16.77 -15.33 39.66
N ASN A 103 17.86 -14.63 39.31
CA ASN A 103 19.02 -15.17 38.58
C ASN A 103 19.85 -16.21 39.38
N THR A 104 19.35 -16.68 40.50
CA THR A 104 19.92 -17.78 41.31
C THR A 104 19.38 -19.17 40.94
N ASP A 105 18.28 -19.27 40.17
CA ASP A 105 17.71 -20.53 39.68
C ASP A 105 17.54 -20.52 38.15
N GLN A 106 18.62 -20.89 37.45
CA GLN A 106 18.65 -20.88 36.01
C GLN A 106 17.59 -21.80 35.40
N ARG A 107 17.42 -23.02 35.93
CA ARG A 107 16.49 -24.02 35.37
C ARG A 107 15.04 -23.52 35.35
N ARG A 108 14.62 -22.80 36.39
CA ARG A 108 13.28 -22.17 36.45
C ARG A 108 13.27 -20.82 35.75
N GLY A 109 14.33 -20.02 35.91
CA GLY A 109 14.47 -18.70 35.28
C GLY A 109 14.44 -18.74 33.77
N CYS A 110 15.05 -19.78 33.16
CA CYS A 110 15.01 -19.99 31.70
C CYS A 110 13.62 -20.43 31.17
N LYS A 111 12.63 -20.56 32.02
CA LYS A 111 11.23 -20.77 31.66
C LYS A 111 10.35 -19.56 32.01
N ASP A 112 10.95 -18.53 32.57
CA ASP A 112 10.27 -17.32 33.05
C ASP A 112 9.99 -16.36 31.90
N THR A 113 8.90 -16.63 31.18
CA THR A 113 8.33 -15.76 30.15
C THR A 113 6.80 -15.83 30.23
N GLU A 114 6.12 -14.69 30.27
CA GLU A 114 4.70 -14.58 30.52
C GLU A 114 4.04 -13.54 29.63
N LEU A 115 2.89 -13.90 29.04
CA LEU A 115 1.99 -12.96 28.38
C LEU A 115 1.18 -12.25 29.46
N ILE A 116 1.57 -11.03 29.80
CA ILE A 116 0.92 -10.26 30.89
C ILE A 116 -0.25 -9.41 30.36
N SER A 117 -0.30 -9.13 29.05
CA SER A 117 -1.46 -8.55 28.38
C SER A 117 -1.67 -9.33 27.08
N PRO A 118 -2.78 -10.07 26.90
CA PRO A 118 -3.10 -10.75 25.66
C PRO A 118 -3.21 -9.77 24.49
N VAL A 119 -2.89 -10.26 23.26
CA VAL A 119 -3.11 -9.49 22.04
C VAL A 119 -4.61 -9.28 21.83
N GLY A 120 -5.02 -8.06 21.65
CA GLY A 120 -6.41 -7.64 21.46
C GLY A 120 -6.52 -6.13 21.40
N PRO A 121 -7.74 -5.58 21.25
CA PRO A 121 -7.98 -4.14 21.26
C PRO A 121 -7.34 -3.46 22.47
N LEU A 122 -6.69 -2.32 22.24
CA LEU A 122 -5.85 -1.65 23.24
C LEU A 122 -6.65 -1.14 24.45
N ASP A 123 -6.62 -1.87 25.57
CA ASP A 123 -6.99 -1.34 26.88
C ASP A 123 -5.82 -0.57 27.50
N ARG A 124 -5.79 0.76 27.30
CA ARG A 124 -4.72 1.61 27.83
C ARG A 124 -4.58 1.55 29.35
N SER A 125 -5.69 1.40 30.08
CA SER A 125 -5.68 1.38 31.53
C SER A 125 -5.12 0.07 32.06
N GLY A 126 -5.58 -1.04 31.53
CA GLY A 126 -5.09 -2.38 31.83
C GLY A 126 -3.62 -2.55 31.46
N MET A 127 -3.23 -2.14 30.26
CA MET A 127 -1.83 -2.20 29.79
C MET A 127 -0.90 -1.41 30.74
N ARG A 128 -1.26 -0.19 31.13
CA ARG A 128 -0.46 0.59 32.10
C ARG A 128 -0.38 -0.09 33.48
N GLN A 129 -1.43 -0.79 33.89
CA GLN A 129 -1.40 -1.57 35.14
C GLN A 129 -0.42 -2.74 35.04
N GLN A 130 -0.42 -3.46 33.89
CA GLN A 130 0.51 -4.54 33.63
C GLN A 130 1.97 -4.03 33.53
N ILE A 131 2.22 -2.89 32.90
CA ILE A 131 3.55 -2.27 32.83
C ILE A 131 4.09 -1.95 34.26
N ARG A 132 3.26 -1.58 35.18
CA ARG A 132 3.70 -1.35 36.59
C ARG A 132 3.98 -2.64 37.35
N SER A 133 3.40 -3.78 36.96
CA SER A 133 3.37 -5.01 37.77
C SER A 133 4.67 -5.83 37.78
N PHE A 134 5.57 -5.67 36.81
CA PHE A 134 6.77 -6.47 36.69
C PHE A 134 8.03 -5.68 37.06
N ASP A 135 9.08 -6.38 37.54
CA ASP A 135 10.38 -5.82 37.86
C ASP A 135 11.50 -6.72 37.35
N ALA A 136 12.67 -6.16 37.13
CA ALA A 136 13.82 -6.89 36.63
C ALA A 136 14.41 -7.81 37.71
N LYS A 137 14.59 -9.13 37.39
CA LYS A 137 15.05 -10.11 38.41
C LYS A 137 15.94 -11.21 37.87
N GLY A 138 15.62 -11.77 36.69
CA GLY A 138 16.04 -13.13 36.33
C GLY A 138 16.93 -13.27 35.13
N PHE A 139 16.74 -14.38 34.43
CA PHE A 139 17.48 -14.78 33.24
C PHE A 139 16.82 -14.21 31.98
N THR A 140 17.50 -14.37 30.84
CA THR A 140 17.13 -13.77 29.54
C THR A 140 16.76 -14.89 28.55
N PRO A 141 15.56 -15.50 28.61
CA PRO A 141 15.11 -16.56 27.69
C PRO A 141 14.52 -15.98 26.40
N ILE A 142 15.30 -15.30 25.55
CA ILE A 142 14.84 -14.68 24.31
C ILE A 142 14.24 -15.73 23.37
N GLY A 143 14.97 -16.81 23.09
CA GLY A 143 14.52 -17.84 22.15
C GLY A 143 13.17 -18.45 22.55
N LEU A 144 12.96 -18.75 23.84
CA LEU A 144 11.68 -19.25 24.34
C LEU A 144 10.58 -18.18 24.24
N SER A 145 10.93 -16.92 24.50
CA SER A 145 9.96 -15.81 24.46
C SER A 145 9.46 -15.53 23.06
N LEU A 146 10.33 -15.59 22.05
CA LEU A 146 9.96 -15.50 20.65
C LEU A 146 9.06 -16.67 20.23
N GLN A 147 9.42 -17.90 20.62
CA GLN A 147 8.62 -19.09 20.31
C GLN A 147 7.21 -19.07 20.89
N LYS A 148 7.05 -18.53 22.10
CA LYS A 148 5.73 -18.34 22.70
C LYS A 148 5.01 -17.12 22.14
N GLY A 149 5.73 -16.02 21.91
CA GLY A 149 5.18 -14.79 21.35
C GLY A 149 4.55 -14.99 19.99
N ALA A 150 5.16 -15.79 19.11
CA ALA A 150 4.55 -16.12 17.83
C ALA A 150 3.20 -16.86 17.95
N ARG A 151 2.96 -17.56 19.08
CA ARG A 151 1.69 -18.24 19.35
C ARG A 151 0.67 -17.35 20.07
N ASP A 152 1.11 -16.21 20.60
CA ASP A 152 0.25 -15.24 21.25
C ASP A 152 -0.44 -14.32 20.24
N LEU A 153 0.13 -14.21 19.03
CA LEU A 153 -0.41 -13.44 17.91
C LEU A 153 -1.55 -14.21 17.21
N PRO A 154 -2.48 -13.53 16.53
CA PRO A 154 -3.49 -14.16 15.68
C PRO A 154 -2.87 -15.10 14.64
N SER A 155 -3.66 -15.98 14.04
CA SER A 155 -3.20 -16.91 12.99
C SER A 155 -3.16 -16.29 11.61
N GLU A 156 -3.82 -15.17 11.42
CA GLU A 156 -4.04 -14.47 10.14
C GLU A 156 -3.69 -12.99 10.28
N GLY A 157 -3.42 -12.32 9.16
CA GLY A 157 -3.07 -10.92 9.08
C GLY A 157 -1.59 -10.63 9.38
N GLU A 158 -1.20 -9.39 9.17
CA GLU A 158 0.15 -8.92 9.47
C GLU A 158 0.46 -9.04 10.97
N ARG A 159 1.61 -9.63 11.30
CA ARG A 159 2.00 -9.92 12.68
C ARG A 159 3.40 -9.46 12.96
N THR A 160 3.53 -8.56 13.92
CA THR A 160 4.84 -8.03 14.31
C THR A 160 5.13 -8.32 15.78
N ILE A 161 6.33 -8.80 16.04
CA ILE A 161 6.94 -8.81 17.36
C ILE A 161 7.97 -7.68 17.43
N VAL A 162 7.88 -6.81 18.43
CA VAL A 162 8.94 -5.88 18.78
C VAL A 162 9.59 -6.33 20.08
N LEU A 163 10.83 -6.82 19.96
CA LEU A 163 11.64 -7.30 21.09
C LEU A 163 12.58 -6.20 21.58
N VAL A 164 12.52 -5.87 22.85
CA VAL A 164 13.47 -4.99 23.53
C VAL A 164 14.34 -5.80 24.49
N SER A 165 15.67 -5.71 24.33
CA SER A 165 16.61 -6.37 25.24
C SER A 165 17.89 -5.54 25.43
N ASP A 166 18.51 -5.69 26.63
CA ASP A 166 19.80 -5.07 26.96
C ASP A 166 20.97 -6.09 26.96
N GLY A 167 20.70 -7.35 26.58
CA GLY A 167 21.72 -8.39 26.62
C GLY A 167 21.48 -9.55 25.67
N ILE A 168 22.31 -10.59 25.81
CA ILE A 168 22.21 -11.85 25.08
C ILE A 168 21.25 -12.84 25.75
N ASP A 169 20.77 -13.82 25.00
CA ASP A 169 20.09 -14.98 25.58
C ASP A 169 21.03 -15.75 26.51
N THR A 170 20.61 -15.92 27.76
CA THR A 170 21.36 -16.68 28.78
C THR A 170 20.80 -18.09 29.00
N CYS A 171 19.83 -18.49 28.16
CA CYS A 171 19.03 -19.71 28.31
C CYS A 171 19.08 -20.68 27.13
N ALA A 172 19.85 -20.32 26.08
CA ALA A 172 20.00 -21.22 24.94
C ALA A 172 20.57 -22.61 25.36
N PRO A 173 20.14 -23.72 24.74
CA PRO A 173 19.27 -23.86 23.59
C PRO A 173 17.77 -23.68 23.89
N PRO A 174 16.93 -23.27 22.91
CA PRO A 174 17.29 -23.03 21.52
C PRO A 174 17.91 -21.66 21.28
N PRO A 175 18.88 -21.53 20.34
CA PRO A 175 19.47 -20.22 20.00
C PRO A 175 18.41 -19.28 19.42
N PRO A 176 18.31 -18.01 19.87
CA PRO A 176 17.25 -17.09 19.45
C PRO A 176 17.16 -16.85 17.95
N CYS A 177 18.30 -16.67 17.26
CA CYS A 177 18.35 -16.49 15.82
C CYS A 177 17.81 -17.70 15.05
N GLU A 178 18.08 -18.92 15.51
CA GLU A 178 17.53 -20.16 14.93
C GLU A 178 16.01 -20.28 15.15
N VAL A 179 15.53 -19.78 16.29
CA VAL A 179 14.09 -19.70 16.57
C VAL A 179 13.43 -18.75 15.61
N ALA A 180 13.95 -17.52 15.48
CA ALA A 180 13.43 -16.50 14.57
C ALA A 180 13.40 -17.00 13.12
N LYS A 181 14.49 -17.65 12.64
CA LYS A 181 14.53 -18.25 11.32
C LYS A 181 13.44 -19.30 11.09
N ARG A 182 13.21 -20.19 12.07
CA ARG A 182 12.13 -21.19 11.94
C ARG A 182 10.75 -20.58 11.95
N LEU A 183 10.53 -19.50 12.71
CA LEU A 183 9.25 -18.80 12.76
C LEU A 183 8.95 -18.11 11.43
N SER A 184 9.93 -17.45 10.81
CA SER A 184 9.76 -16.82 9.50
C SER A 184 9.53 -17.80 8.36
N GLN A 185 9.99 -19.06 8.48
CA GLN A 185 9.81 -20.10 7.46
C GLN A 185 8.47 -20.86 7.54
N GLN A 186 7.63 -20.57 8.54
CA GLN A 186 6.36 -21.28 8.72
C GLN A 186 5.21 -20.74 7.86
N GLY A 187 5.52 -19.96 6.82
CA GLY A 187 4.53 -19.44 5.86
C GLY A 187 3.58 -18.42 6.46
N VAL A 188 4.02 -17.74 7.51
CA VAL A 188 3.23 -16.78 8.26
C VAL A 188 3.88 -15.41 8.11
N GLU A 189 3.13 -14.39 7.80
CA GLU A 189 3.58 -13.00 7.79
C GLU A 189 3.97 -12.52 9.19
N LEU A 190 5.03 -13.11 9.72
CA LEU A 190 5.58 -12.77 11.03
C LEU A 190 6.89 -12.02 10.86
N ARG A 191 6.89 -10.78 11.27
CA ARG A 191 8.04 -9.91 11.35
C ARG A 191 8.53 -9.80 12.81
N ILE A 192 9.84 -9.71 13.01
CA ILE A 192 10.43 -9.51 14.33
C ILE A 192 11.41 -8.34 14.26
N ASP A 193 11.00 -7.19 14.78
CA ASP A 193 11.86 -6.05 15.01
C ASP A 193 12.55 -6.16 16.36
N THR A 194 13.78 -5.66 16.45
CA THR A 194 14.54 -5.74 17.69
C THR A 194 15.16 -4.40 18.09
N VAL A 195 15.06 -4.05 19.36
CA VAL A 195 15.68 -2.86 19.95
C VAL A 195 16.75 -3.28 20.93
N GLY A 196 17.99 -2.93 20.66
CA GLY A 196 19.12 -3.13 21.56
C GLY A 196 19.29 -1.93 22.49
N PHE A 197 18.94 -2.08 23.77
CA PHE A 197 19.04 -0.98 24.74
C PHE A 197 20.37 -1.03 25.47
N GLN A 198 21.31 -0.14 25.08
CA GLN A 198 22.66 -0.08 25.64
C GLN A 198 23.36 -1.45 25.65
N VAL A 199 23.29 -2.13 24.52
CA VAL A 199 23.83 -3.48 24.34
C VAL A 199 25.33 -3.49 24.05
N ASP A 200 26.00 -4.56 24.47
CA ASP A 200 27.35 -4.84 24.03
C ASP A 200 27.40 -5.36 22.58
N PRO A 201 28.60 -5.47 21.94
CA PRO A 201 28.71 -5.93 20.55
C PRO A 201 28.22 -7.37 20.31
N ARG A 202 28.19 -8.22 21.34
CA ARG A 202 27.70 -9.62 21.21
C ARG A 202 26.19 -9.66 21.19
N ALA A 203 25.54 -8.97 22.11
CA ALA A 203 24.09 -8.83 22.15
C ALA A 203 23.54 -8.14 20.89
N ARG A 204 24.26 -7.08 20.41
CA ARG A 204 23.92 -6.43 19.13
C ARG A 204 23.89 -7.42 17.98
N ARG A 205 24.92 -8.24 17.81
CA ARG A 205 24.95 -9.24 16.71
C ARG A 205 23.83 -10.28 16.82
N GLU A 206 23.48 -10.70 18.04
CA GLU A 206 22.39 -11.65 18.25
C GLU A 206 21.03 -11.02 17.87
N LEU A 207 20.75 -9.79 18.31
CA LEU A 207 19.52 -9.06 18.00
C LEU A 207 19.42 -8.72 16.49
N GLN A 208 20.54 -8.33 15.87
CA GLN A 208 20.60 -8.12 14.41
C GLN A 208 20.33 -9.41 13.64
N CYS A 209 20.82 -10.55 14.12
CA CYS A 209 20.53 -11.84 13.49
C CYS A 209 19.04 -12.17 13.56
N ILE A 210 18.41 -11.99 14.73
CA ILE A 210 16.98 -12.23 14.94
C ILE A 210 16.15 -11.39 13.97
N ALA A 211 16.38 -10.08 13.92
CA ALA A 211 15.65 -9.16 13.06
C ALA A 211 15.79 -9.56 11.58
N ARG A 212 17.03 -9.70 11.09
CA ARG A 212 17.31 -9.99 9.68
C ARG A 212 16.66 -11.29 9.17
N VAL A 213 16.70 -12.39 9.96
CA VAL A 213 16.13 -13.67 9.53
C VAL A 213 14.61 -13.72 9.61
N ALA A 214 14.00 -12.74 10.29
CA ALA A 214 12.56 -12.61 10.45
C ALA A 214 12.00 -11.36 9.75
N LYS A 215 12.65 -10.92 8.67
CA LYS A 215 12.22 -9.79 7.82
C LYS A 215 11.99 -8.47 8.61
N GLY A 216 12.61 -8.30 9.75
CA GLY A 216 12.48 -7.13 10.62
C GLY A 216 13.75 -6.28 10.69
N SER A 217 13.68 -5.19 11.44
CA SER A 217 14.73 -4.21 11.63
C SER A 217 15.37 -4.30 13.00
N TYR A 218 16.67 -4.07 13.05
CA TYR A 218 17.40 -3.85 14.30
C TYR A 218 17.66 -2.35 14.49
N VAL A 219 17.37 -1.83 15.67
CA VAL A 219 17.75 -0.46 16.06
C VAL A 219 18.48 -0.43 17.39
N ASP A 220 19.48 0.46 17.49
CA ASP A 220 20.15 0.74 18.75
C ASP A 220 19.41 1.86 19.50
N ALA A 221 19.40 1.75 20.84
CA ALA A 221 19.00 2.81 21.74
C ALA A 221 20.10 2.99 22.81
N GLY A 222 20.88 4.06 22.71
CA GLY A 222 21.96 4.40 23.62
C GLY A 222 21.49 5.16 24.87
N SER A 223 20.25 5.66 24.84
CA SER A 223 19.65 6.44 25.92
C SER A 223 18.18 6.10 26.14
N SER A 224 17.62 6.50 27.28
CA SER A 224 16.19 6.33 27.60
C SER A 224 15.26 7.12 26.66
N ALA A 225 15.73 8.26 26.12
CA ALA A 225 14.99 9.05 25.15
C ALA A 225 14.92 8.29 23.80
N GLU A 226 16.07 7.84 23.29
CA GLU A 226 16.13 7.04 22.07
C GLU A 226 15.30 5.76 22.19
N LEU A 227 15.34 5.05 23.32
CA LEU A 227 14.51 3.88 23.54
C LEU A 227 13.02 4.22 23.38
N SER A 228 12.58 5.34 23.98
CA SER A 228 11.17 5.76 23.87
C SER A 228 10.77 6.08 22.43
N ASP A 229 11.63 6.80 21.70
CA ASP A 229 11.37 7.21 20.34
C ASP A 229 11.38 6.01 19.37
N ARG A 230 12.41 5.13 19.48
CA ARG A 230 12.54 3.94 18.63
C ARG A 230 11.42 2.95 18.85
N LEU A 231 11.06 2.68 20.13
CA LEU A 231 9.99 1.76 20.44
C LEU A 231 8.63 2.27 19.94
N ALA A 232 8.34 3.57 20.11
CA ALA A 232 7.11 4.17 19.60
C ALA A 232 7.06 4.11 18.06
N GLN A 233 8.16 4.43 17.39
CA GLN A 233 8.28 4.39 15.93
C GLN A 233 8.01 2.99 15.38
N LEU A 234 8.70 1.96 15.88
CA LEU A 234 8.51 0.57 15.44
C LEU A 234 7.10 0.07 15.74
N SER A 235 6.52 0.44 16.90
CA SER A 235 5.17 0.04 17.27
C SER A 235 4.09 0.67 16.38
N LEU A 236 4.24 1.95 16.03
CA LEU A 236 3.34 2.62 15.10
C LEU A 236 3.46 2.04 13.69
N ARG A 237 4.68 1.73 13.25
CA ARG A 237 4.93 1.10 11.96
C ARG A 237 4.30 -0.29 11.87
N ALA A 238 4.39 -1.09 12.94
CA ALA A 238 3.84 -2.44 13.01
C ALA A 238 2.31 -2.52 12.86
N LEU A 239 1.63 -1.40 13.04
CA LEU A 239 0.16 -1.30 13.01
C LEU A 239 -0.35 -0.43 11.86
N ARG A 240 0.53 0.01 10.96
CA ARG A 240 0.10 0.70 9.74
C ARG A 240 -0.41 -0.32 8.76
N LYS A 241 -1.67 -0.21 8.39
CA LYS A 241 -2.18 -0.78 7.15
C LYS A 241 -1.66 0.12 6.03
N PHE A 242 -0.82 -0.42 5.17
CA PHE A 242 -0.51 0.21 3.90
C PHE A 242 -1.53 -0.34 2.90
N GLU A 243 -2.69 0.26 2.87
CA GLU A 243 -3.67 -0.02 1.83
C GLU A 243 -3.36 0.89 0.65
N ALA A 244 -3.10 0.31 -0.49
CA ALA A 244 -3.07 1.03 -1.75
C ALA A 244 -4.46 1.63 -1.97
N SER A 245 -4.54 2.92 -2.30
CA SER A 245 -5.79 3.62 -2.51
C SER A 245 -5.97 4.00 -3.97
N GLY A 246 -7.17 3.81 -4.51
CA GLY A 246 -7.48 4.12 -5.90
C GLY A 246 -8.46 3.15 -6.52
N THR A 247 -8.64 3.26 -7.84
CA THR A 247 -9.43 2.31 -8.62
C THR A 247 -8.55 1.12 -8.96
N ALA A 248 -8.98 -0.10 -8.60
CA ALA A 248 -8.25 -1.30 -8.94
C ALA A 248 -8.17 -1.46 -10.48
N VAL A 249 -6.97 -1.73 -10.98
CA VAL A 249 -6.67 -2.00 -12.37
C VAL A 249 -5.70 -3.18 -12.44
N THR A 250 -5.69 -3.89 -13.55
CA THR A 250 -4.66 -4.91 -13.83
C THR A 250 -3.89 -4.51 -15.06
N GLY A 251 -2.60 -4.25 -14.89
CA GLY A 251 -1.68 -3.90 -15.97
C GLY A 251 -1.57 -5.02 -17.01
N GLY A 252 -1.35 -4.63 -18.26
CA GLY A 252 -1.10 -5.58 -19.34
C GLY A 252 0.35 -6.09 -19.31
N SER A 253 0.59 -7.30 -19.82
CA SER A 253 1.96 -7.81 -20.03
C SER A 253 2.63 -7.27 -21.30
N SER A 254 1.96 -6.38 -22.03
CA SER A 254 2.46 -5.69 -23.23
C SER A 254 1.57 -4.50 -23.57
N THR A 255 2.02 -3.62 -24.47
CA THR A 255 1.25 -2.49 -24.97
C THR A 255 -0.12 -2.89 -25.56
N ALA A 256 -0.21 -4.04 -26.24
CA ALA A 256 -1.45 -4.55 -26.83
C ALA A 256 -2.49 -4.99 -25.77
N GLY A 257 -2.06 -5.32 -24.56
CA GLY A 257 -2.91 -5.72 -23.45
C GLY A 257 -3.09 -4.62 -22.39
N ALA A 258 -2.50 -3.45 -22.59
CA ALA A 258 -2.52 -2.35 -21.63
C ALA A 258 -3.95 -1.81 -21.43
N PRO A 259 -4.46 -1.73 -20.19
CA PRO A 259 -5.72 -1.06 -19.91
C PRO A 259 -5.58 0.44 -20.17
N ALA A 260 -6.63 1.06 -20.71
CA ALA A 260 -6.69 2.51 -20.90
C ALA A 260 -6.97 3.20 -19.55
N LEU A 261 -6.13 4.16 -19.20
CA LEU A 261 -6.29 4.98 -17.99
C LEU A 261 -6.63 6.42 -18.38
N GLU A 262 -7.53 7.02 -17.60
CA GLU A 262 -7.78 8.45 -17.56
C GLU A 262 -7.03 9.07 -16.38
N SER A 263 -7.11 10.41 -16.20
CA SER A 263 -6.58 11.04 -14.98
C SER A 263 -7.23 10.45 -13.74
N GLY A 264 -6.41 9.97 -12.81
CA GLY A 264 -6.91 9.32 -11.60
C GLY A 264 -5.83 8.66 -10.78
N GLN A 265 -6.27 7.99 -9.72
CA GLN A 265 -5.43 7.17 -8.84
C GLN A 265 -5.87 5.71 -8.96
N PHE A 266 -4.91 4.84 -9.16
CA PHE A 266 -5.11 3.41 -9.44
C PHE A 266 -4.30 2.55 -8.50
N THR A 267 -4.74 1.31 -8.31
CA THR A 267 -4.02 0.30 -7.52
C THR A 267 -3.84 -0.96 -8.34
N ASP A 268 -2.68 -1.58 -8.21
CA ASP A 268 -2.35 -2.86 -8.82
C ASP A 268 -1.36 -3.62 -7.92
N THR A 269 -0.90 -4.78 -8.34
CA THR A 269 0.20 -5.53 -7.74
C THR A 269 1.28 -5.80 -8.79
N ILE A 270 2.55 -5.87 -8.35
CA ILE A 270 3.69 -6.20 -9.21
C ILE A 270 4.59 -7.21 -8.54
N SER A 271 5.05 -8.21 -9.29
CA SER A 271 5.99 -9.24 -8.83
C SER A 271 7.43 -8.95 -9.25
N PRO A 272 8.44 -9.52 -8.58
CA PRO A 272 9.83 -9.44 -9.01
C PRO A 272 10.03 -9.93 -10.46
N GLY A 273 10.69 -9.11 -11.28
CA GLY A 273 10.92 -9.39 -12.70
C GLY A 273 9.72 -9.13 -13.61
N GLU A 274 8.58 -8.66 -13.08
CA GLU A 274 7.38 -8.36 -13.85
C GLU A 274 7.44 -6.98 -14.50
N GLU A 275 6.80 -6.87 -15.66
CA GLU A 275 6.55 -5.62 -16.39
C GLU A 275 5.05 -5.43 -16.59
N LEU A 276 4.52 -4.29 -16.14
CA LEU A 276 3.12 -3.91 -16.29
C LEU A 276 2.98 -2.70 -17.23
N TYR A 277 2.04 -2.78 -18.16
CA TYR A 277 1.78 -1.74 -19.14
C TYR A 277 0.39 -1.13 -18.94
N TYR A 278 0.32 0.21 -19.02
CA TYR A 278 -0.92 0.98 -18.96
C TYR A 278 -0.95 1.99 -20.10
N GLY A 279 -2.08 2.14 -20.79
CA GLY A 279 -2.25 3.08 -21.89
C GLY A 279 -2.90 4.39 -21.43
N VAL A 280 -2.43 5.51 -21.93
CA VAL A 280 -3.02 6.84 -21.71
C VAL A 280 -3.25 7.49 -23.06
N GLU A 281 -4.51 7.80 -23.40
CA GLU A 281 -4.84 8.46 -24.67
C GLU A 281 -4.55 9.96 -24.55
N LEU A 282 -3.73 10.49 -25.44
CA LEU A 282 -3.33 11.89 -25.43
C LEU A 282 -3.52 12.52 -26.82
N GLY A 283 -4.11 13.71 -26.84
CA GLY A 283 -4.22 14.56 -28.06
C GLY A 283 -3.15 15.64 -28.12
N GLU A 284 -3.03 16.30 -29.27
CA GLU A 284 -2.21 17.50 -29.39
C GLU A 284 -2.68 18.57 -28.37
N GLY A 285 -1.76 19.25 -27.72
CA GLY A 285 -2.02 20.23 -26.65
C GLY A 285 -2.07 19.63 -25.25
N GLN A 286 -2.06 18.31 -25.11
CA GLN A 286 -2.05 17.63 -23.82
C GLN A 286 -0.65 17.17 -23.41
N ALA A 287 -0.46 16.97 -22.12
CA ALA A 287 0.71 16.35 -21.53
C ALA A 287 0.29 15.36 -20.43
N VAL A 288 1.07 14.31 -20.22
CA VAL A 288 0.85 13.36 -19.14
C VAL A 288 1.93 13.47 -18.07
N GLY A 289 1.50 13.48 -16.82
CA GLY A 289 2.32 13.19 -15.64
C GLY A 289 1.87 11.87 -15.04
N ALA A 290 2.80 11.03 -14.62
CA ALA A 290 2.48 9.81 -13.89
C ALA A 290 3.45 9.60 -12.75
N ALA A 291 2.95 9.08 -11.62
CA ALA A 291 3.76 8.69 -10.49
C ALA A 291 3.36 7.29 -10.02
N ALA A 292 4.34 6.47 -9.71
CA ALA A 292 4.13 5.15 -9.12
C ALA A 292 4.80 5.07 -7.76
N SER A 293 4.13 4.40 -6.83
CA SER A 293 4.65 4.17 -5.48
C SER A 293 4.43 2.71 -5.09
N SER A 294 5.45 2.07 -4.52
CA SER A 294 5.25 0.79 -3.85
C SER A 294 4.60 1.04 -2.50
N VAL A 295 3.52 0.32 -2.22
CA VAL A 295 2.80 0.37 -0.94
C VAL A 295 3.21 -0.86 -0.15
N GLY A 296 3.85 -0.64 1.00
CA GLY A 296 4.35 -1.74 1.83
C GLY A 296 5.87 -1.92 1.77
N GLU A 297 6.34 -2.96 2.45
CA GLU A 297 7.75 -3.26 2.61
C GLU A 297 8.22 -4.23 1.51
N ILE A 298 9.05 -3.75 0.62
CA ILE A 298 9.74 -4.65 -0.33
C ILE A 298 10.90 -5.31 0.42
N ALA A 299 10.79 -6.61 0.65
CA ALA A 299 11.69 -7.37 1.53
C ALA A 299 13.11 -7.59 0.95
N PHE A 300 13.39 -7.13 -0.27
CA PHE A 300 14.67 -7.32 -0.96
C PHE A 300 15.15 -6.01 -1.60
N LEU A 301 16.40 -5.98 -2.04
CA LEU A 301 16.94 -4.90 -2.84
C LEU A 301 16.53 -5.10 -4.31
N GLY A 302 15.77 -4.19 -4.83
CA GLY A 302 15.36 -4.13 -6.23
C GLY A 302 15.33 -2.70 -6.72
N THR A 303 14.98 -2.49 -7.98
CA THR A 303 14.76 -1.17 -8.55
C THR A 303 13.39 -1.14 -9.20
N LEU A 304 12.56 -0.19 -8.78
CA LEU A 304 11.29 0.11 -9.42
C LEU A 304 11.57 1.14 -10.53
N TYR A 305 11.13 0.87 -11.74
CA TYR A 305 11.24 1.76 -12.89
C TYR A 305 9.84 2.13 -13.38
N LEU A 306 9.64 3.40 -13.69
CA LEU A 306 8.50 3.88 -14.45
C LEU A 306 9.02 4.50 -15.74
N THR A 307 8.61 3.96 -16.88
CA THR A 307 9.02 4.41 -18.21
C THR A 307 7.80 4.91 -18.97
N LEU A 308 7.91 6.05 -19.62
CA LEU A 308 6.92 6.57 -20.57
C LEU A 308 7.42 6.32 -22.00
N THR A 309 6.55 5.73 -22.85
CA THR A 309 6.80 5.53 -24.27
C THR A 309 5.69 6.15 -25.12
N ASN A 310 6.00 6.43 -26.41
CA ASN A 310 5.03 6.95 -27.37
C ASN A 310 4.14 5.83 -27.95
N PRO A 311 3.19 6.13 -28.87
CA PRO A 311 2.33 5.12 -29.49
C PRO A 311 3.08 4.02 -30.27
N GLU A 312 4.29 4.28 -30.75
CA GLU A 312 5.17 3.34 -31.42
C GLU A 312 6.10 2.57 -30.48
N ASP A 313 5.87 2.68 -29.15
CA ASP A 313 6.68 2.09 -28.08
C ASP A 313 8.15 2.59 -28.06
N GLN A 314 8.37 3.83 -28.50
CA GLN A 314 9.67 4.48 -28.40
C GLN A 314 9.81 5.19 -27.06
N PHE A 315 11.00 5.11 -26.49
CA PHE A 315 11.33 5.70 -25.19
C PHE A 315 11.23 7.23 -25.21
N ILE A 316 10.57 7.80 -24.21
CA ILE A 316 10.50 9.24 -23.98
C ILE A 316 11.29 9.60 -22.72
N THR A 317 10.91 9.07 -21.58
CA THR A 317 11.54 9.35 -20.29
C THR A 317 11.32 8.23 -19.32
N ASP A 318 12.16 8.15 -18.29
CA ASP A 318 11.99 7.23 -17.17
C ASP A 318 12.39 7.87 -15.85
N ASP A 319 11.96 7.25 -14.76
CA ASP A 319 12.46 7.48 -13.41
C ASP A 319 12.61 6.15 -12.70
N ALA A 320 13.54 6.09 -11.74
CA ALA A 320 13.85 4.86 -11.03
C ALA A 320 14.20 5.14 -9.57
N ALA A 321 13.69 4.29 -8.69
CA ALA A 321 14.07 4.29 -7.29
C ALA A 321 14.49 2.90 -6.83
N VAL A 322 15.55 2.83 -6.03
CA VAL A 322 15.96 1.57 -5.39
C VAL A 322 14.89 1.19 -4.37
N ALA A 323 14.13 0.16 -4.71
CA ALA A 323 13.17 -0.45 -3.82
C ALA A 323 13.90 -1.37 -2.85
N GLY A 324 13.65 -1.22 -1.57
CA GLY A 324 14.25 -2.06 -0.53
C GLY A 324 14.37 -1.31 0.79
N GLY A 325 13.93 -1.95 1.87
CA GLY A 325 13.88 -1.37 3.20
C GLY A 325 12.57 -0.64 3.52
N GLU A 326 12.60 0.19 4.55
CA GLU A 326 11.42 0.72 5.25
C GLU A 326 10.78 1.97 4.61
N GLN A 327 11.17 2.36 3.41
CA GLN A 327 10.70 3.61 2.81
C GLN A 327 9.79 3.34 1.61
N LEU A 328 8.65 4.03 1.59
CA LEU A 328 7.85 4.21 0.39
C LEU A 328 8.75 4.77 -0.72
N GLN A 329 8.86 4.04 -1.82
CA GLN A 329 9.54 4.52 -3.00
C GLN A 329 8.50 5.13 -3.93
N SER A 330 8.72 6.37 -4.33
CA SER A 330 7.88 7.06 -5.30
C SER A 330 8.75 7.53 -6.45
N ILE A 331 8.31 7.23 -7.65
CA ILE A 331 8.94 7.61 -8.91
C ILE A 331 7.93 8.33 -9.77
N ALA A 332 8.37 9.26 -10.62
CA ALA A 332 7.47 10.04 -11.43
C ALA A 332 8.08 10.39 -12.79
N VAL A 333 7.25 10.34 -13.82
CA VAL A 333 7.58 10.77 -15.18
C VAL A 333 6.62 11.86 -15.64
N GLN A 334 7.07 12.71 -16.55
CA GLN A 334 6.25 13.75 -17.16
C GLN A 334 6.68 13.96 -18.60
N SER A 335 5.72 14.01 -19.53
CA SER A 335 5.97 14.41 -20.90
C SER A 335 6.05 15.93 -21.07
N GLU A 336 6.65 16.40 -22.16
CA GLU A 336 6.33 17.71 -22.70
C GLU A 336 4.89 17.73 -23.23
N THR A 337 4.39 18.90 -23.62
CA THR A 337 3.10 19.01 -24.29
C THR A 337 3.20 18.41 -25.68
N ILE A 338 2.28 17.50 -26.01
CA ILE A 338 2.22 16.82 -27.31
C ILE A 338 1.88 17.80 -28.41
N GLY A 339 2.61 17.75 -29.50
CA GLY A 339 2.36 18.58 -30.67
C GLY A 339 3.62 18.93 -31.46
N PRO A 340 3.44 19.63 -32.57
CA PRO A 340 4.52 19.94 -33.51
C PRO A 340 5.63 20.84 -32.94
N ASP A 341 5.35 21.55 -31.84
CA ASP A 341 6.30 22.43 -31.16
C ASP A 341 7.09 21.70 -30.05
N ALA A 342 6.82 20.39 -29.80
CA ALA A 342 7.56 19.59 -28.85
C ALA A 342 9.04 19.50 -29.27
N THR A 343 9.93 19.58 -28.28
CA THR A 343 11.39 19.48 -28.56
C THR A 343 11.81 18.05 -28.83
N ASP A 344 11.09 17.09 -28.24
CA ASP A 344 11.28 15.66 -28.50
C ASP A 344 10.46 15.24 -29.75
N PRO A 345 11.08 14.72 -30.79
CA PRO A 345 10.36 14.28 -32.02
C PRO A 345 9.40 13.11 -31.75
N ASP A 346 9.61 12.36 -30.68
CA ASP A 346 8.83 11.16 -30.36
C ASP A 346 7.49 11.48 -29.64
N ILE A 347 7.21 12.78 -29.37
CA ILE A 347 5.95 13.25 -28.76
C ILE A 347 5.20 14.28 -29.62
N GLN A 348 5.42 14.28 -30.95
CA GLN A 348 4.79 15.24 -31.84
C GLN A 348 3.37 14.85 -32.29
N ALA A 349 2.96 13.61 -32.09
CA ALA A 349 1.66 13.11 -32.51
C ALA A 349 0.82 12.62 -31.33
N GLY A 350 -0.50 12.89 -31.39
CA GLY A 350 -1.46 12.30 -30.46
C GLY A 350 -1.62 10.79 -30.68
N GLY A 351 -2.05 10.09 -29.63
CA GLY A 351 -2.28 8.64 -29.66
C GLY A 351 -2.21 8.04 -28.26
N THR A 352 -2.15 6.72 -28.20
CA THR A 352 -2.02 6.00 -26.92
C THR A 352 -0.56 5.95 -26.49
N TYR A 353 -0.21 6.69 -25.46
CA TYR A 353 1.09 6.63 -24.78
C TYR A 353 1.07 5.55 -23.72
N TYR A 354 2.22 4.92 -23.43
CA TYR A 354 2.27 3.81 -22.49
C TYR A 354 3.16 4.12 -21.30
N LEU A 355 2.64 3.79 -20.13
CA LEU A 355 3.38 3.74 -18.90
C LEU A 355 3.78 2.29 -18.67
N ARG A 356 5.07 2.02 -18.60
CA ARG A 356 5.61 0.70 -18.25
C ARG A 356 6.22 0.76 -16.86
N LEU A 357 5.66 -0.02 -15.95
CA LEU A 357 6.19 -0.20 -14.60
C LEU A 357 6.93 -1.54 -14.52
N THR A 358 8.17 -1.52 -14.04
CA THR A 358 9.03 -2.71 -13.94
C THR A 358 9.61 -2.79 -12.54
N LEU A 359 9.54 -3.97 -11.94
CA LEU A 359 10.24 -4.28 -10.70
C LEU A 359 11.44 -5.20 -11.01
N ASP A 360 12.64 -4.59 -11.19
CA ASP A 360 13.89 -5.33 -11.40
C ASP A 360 14.48 -5.74 -10.04
N ALA A 361 14.22 -6.97 -9.65
CA ALA A 361 14.60 -7.50 -8.35
C ALA A 361 14.87 -9.01 -8.41
N GLU A 362 15.86 -9.48 -7.64
CA GLU A 362 16.03 -10.89 -7.36
C GLU A 362 15.13 -11.29 -6.19
N GLY A 363 14.07 -12.04 -6.44
CA GLY A 363 13.09 -12.45 -5.44
C GLY A 363 12.29 -13.68 -5.86
N ASP A 364 11.31 -14.04 -5.06
CA ASP A 364 10.34 -15.08 -5.41
C ASP A 364 9.28 -14.45 -6.33
N GLU A 365 9.20 -14.95 -7.58
CA GLU A 365 8.22 -14.47 -8.57
C GLU A 365 6.76 -14.69 -8.14
N SER A 366 6.52 -15.41 -7.06
CA SER A 366 5.18 -15.59 -6.49
C SER A 366 4.82 -14.55 -5.42
N GLU A 367 5.75 -13.67 -5.04
CA GLU A 367 5.46 -12.55 -4.13
C GLU A 367 4.90 -11.38 -4.93
N GLU A 368 3.75 -10.86 -4.52
CA GLU A 368 3.07 -9.69 -5.11
C GLU A 368 3.22 -8.49 -4.18
N TYR A 369 3.55 -7.34 -4.75
CA TYR A 369 3.72 -6.08 -4.02
C TYR A 369 2.68 -5.07 -4.48
N PRO A 370 1.83 -4.55 -3.57
CA PRO A 370 0.87 -3.52 -3.91
C PRO A 370 1.55 -2.25 -4.39
N ILE A 371 1.01 -1.65 -5.45
CA ILE A 371 1.44 -0.39 -6.02
C ILE A 371 0.27 0.59 -6.12
N GLU A 372 0.58 1.87 -6.00
CA GLU A 372 -0.30 2.95 -6.38
C GLU A 372 0.26 3.62 -7.63
N LEU A 373 -0.59 3.89 -8.61
CA LEU A 373 -0.28 4.63 -9.83
C LEU A 373 -1.19 5.85 -9.91
N VAL A 374 -0.60 7.03 -10.01
CA VAL A 374 -1.33 8.28 -10.26
C VAL A 374 -1.05 8.70 -11.68
N VAL A 375 -2.10 9.01 -12.43
CA VAL A 375 -2.02 9.54 -13.80
C VAL A 375 -2.71 10.90 -13.82
N ASP A 376 -2.06 11.91 -14.39
CA ASP A 376 -2.60 13.25 -14.56
C ASP A 376 -2.39 13.72 -16.00
N VAL A 377 -3.48 13.90 -16.72
CA VAL A 377 -3.49 14.45 -18.09
C VAL A 377 -3.85 15.92 -18.00
N THR A 378 -2.95 16.78 -18.44
CA THR A 378 -3.10 18.24 -18.41
C THR A 378 -3.21 18.81 -19.84
N GLY A 379 -3.81 19.99 -19.97
CA GLY A 379 -4.07 20.63 -21.27
C GLY A 379 -5.39 20.20 -21.88
N GLU A 380 -5.80 20.88 -22.95
CA GLU A 380 -6.99 20.55 -23.72
C GLU A 380 -6.53 19.99 -25.08
N ALA A 381 -7.11 18.86 -25.50
CA ALA A 381 -6.85 18.31 -26.81
C ALA A 381 -7.27 19.32 -27.89
N ALA A 382 -6.39 19.60 -28.85
CA ALA A 382 -6.73 20.43 -30.00
C ALA A 382 -7.92 19.80 -30.76
N GLU A 383 -8.91 20.62 -31.11
CA GLU A 383 -10.01 20.15 -31.98
C GLU A 383 -9.40 19.71 -33.34
N PRO A 384 -9.78 18.55 -33.90
CA PRO A 384 -9.29 18.13 -35.16
C PRO A 384 -9.65 19.21 -36.20
N THR A 385 -8.63 19.76 -36.84
CA THR A 385 -8.83 20.72 -37.94
C THR A 385 -9.70 20.04 -39.01
N PRO A 386 -10.86 20.60 -39.37
CA PRO A 386 -11.68 20.01 -40.44
C PRO A 386 -10.79 19.82 -41.69
N THR A 387 -10.65 18.59 -42.13
CA THR A 387 -9.99 18.30 -43.40
C THR A 387 -10.80 19.04 -44.44
N GLU A 388 -10.22 20.09 -45.07
CA GLU A 388 -10.81 20.74 -46.23
C GLU A 388 -11.01 19.66 -47.30
N GLU A 389 -12.27 19.32 -47.54
CA GLU A 389 -12.64 18.47 -48.67
C GLU A 389 -12.10 19.15 -49.93
N PRO A 390 -11.30 18.47 -50.77
CA PRO A 390 -10.80 19.09 -51.99
C PRO A 390 -12.00 19.57 -52.81
N ALA A 391 -12.00 20.87 -53.11
CA ALA A 391 -13.02 21.50 -53.96
C ALA A 391 -13.14 20.69 -55.25
N PRO A 392 -14.34 20.41 -55.76
CA PRO A 392 -14.48 19.73 -57.05
C PRO A 392 -13.86 20.60 -58.16
N ASP A 393 -12.98 19.98 -58.96
CA ASP A 393 -12.42 20.56 -60.15
C ASP A 393 -13.57 20.92 -61.13
N ASP A 394 -13.98 22.21 -61.15
CA ASP A 394 -14.81 22.78 -62.21
C ASP A 394 -13.92 23.08 -63.42
N ASP A 395 -13.74 22.06 -64.25
CA ASP A 395 -13.30 22.25 -65.64
C ASP A 395 -14.54 22.47 -66.51
N ASP A 396 -14.87 23.71 -66.78
CA ASP A 396 -15.50 24.04 -68.09
C ASP A 396 -15.33 25.52 -68.48
N SER A 397 -14.83 25.61 -69.67
CA SER A 397 -14.43 26.66 -70.51
C SER A 397 -15.41 27.81 -70.79
N ASP A 398 -14.77 28.96 -71.10
CA ASP A 398 -15.13 30.02 -72.01
C ASP A 398 -16.55 30.57 -72.05
N VAL A 399 -16.68 31.87 -71.80
CA VAL A 399 -17.19 32.89 -72.79
C VAL A 399 -17.01 34.34 -72.24
N ALA A 400 -16.52 35.18 -73.14
CA ALA A 400 -16.14 36.59 -73.01
C ALA A 400 -17.20 37.57 -72.55
N ALA A 401 -16.69 38.62 -71.87
CA ALA A 401 -17.10 39.97 -71.50
C ALA A 401 -18.38 40.59 -72.17
N PRO A 402 -18.94 41.78 -71.71
CA PRO A 402 -18.21 42.95 -71.25
C PRO A 402 -18.82 43.74 -70.06
N GLU A 403 -18.00 44.61 -69.55
CA GLU A 403 -18.13 45.88 -68.84
C GLU A 403 -19.53 46.40 -68.51
N ASP A 404 -19.73 46.79 -67.19
CA ASP A 404 -20.11 48.17 -66.82
C ASP A 404 -20.05 48.37 -65.29
N THR A 405 -19.35 49.42 -64.91
CA THR A 405 -19.33 50.06 -63.60
C THR A 405 -20.49 51.06 -63.46
N PRO A 406 -20.73 51.81 -62.34
CA PRO A 406 -20.48 51.61 -60.91
C PRO A 406 -21.73 51.96 -60.01
N GLY A 407 -21.66 51.70 -58.70
CA GLY A 407 -22.65 52.30 -57.78
C GLY A 407 -22.60 51.85 -56.33
N SER A 408 -21.82 52.59 -55.57
CA SER A 408 -22.11 53.23 -54.27
C SER A 408 -22.88 52.52 -53.16
N SER A 409 -22.18 52.40 -52.03
CA SER A 409 -22.57 52.66 -50.64
C SER A 409 -23.68 51.81 -49.98
N ASN A 410 -23.39 51.15 -48.90
CA ASN A 410 -23.65 51.66 -47.54
C ASN A 410 -23.21 50.69 -46.45
N THR A 411 -22.44 51.27 -45.61
CA THR A 411 -22.08 50.88 -44.25
C THR A 411 -23.30 50.55 -43.39
N VAL A 412 -23.30 49.44 -42.67
CA VAL A 412 -23.91 49.38 -41.35
C VAL A 412 -22.98 48.55 -40.43
N MET A 413 -22.34 49.28 -39.50
CA MET A 413 -21.77 48.76 -38.28
C MET A 413 -22.91 48.28 -37.39
N LEU A 414 -22.74 47.16 -36.75
CA LEU A 414 -23.30 46.91 -35.43
C LEU A 414 -22.28 46.14 -34.56
N ALA A 415 -21.67 46.93 -33.69
CA ALA A 415 -20.93 46.47 -32.55
C ALA A 415 -21.91 46.28 -31.40
N ILE A 416 -21.84 45.21 -30.66
CA ILE A 416 -22.25 45.01 -29.25
C ILE A 416 -21.63 43.63 -28.90
N GLY A 417 -20.90 43.42 -27.85
CA GLY A 417 -20.49 44.16 -26.69
C GLY A 417 -19.77 43.12 -25.83
N GLY A 418 -18.55 43.43 -25.43
CA GLY A 418 -17.77 42.60 -24.56
C GLY A 418 -18.31 42.65 -23.13
N VAL A 419 -18.14 41.56 -22.42
CA VAL A 419 -18.12 41.60 -20.94
C VAL A 419 -16.84 40.90 -20.49
N ALA A 420 -15.96 41.72 -19.98
CA ALA A 420 -14.81 41.32 -19.19
C ALA A 420 -15.23 41.00 -17.77
N PHE A 421 -14.76 39.90 -17.21
CA PHE A 421 -14.51 39.71 -15.79
C PHE A 421 -13.16 39.01 -15.73
N GLY A 422 -12.11 39.62 -15.28
CA GLY A 422 -11.89 40.29 -14.00
C GLY A 422 -11.08 39.34 -13.12
N LEU A 423 -9.77 39.36 -13.31
CA LEU A 423 -8.66 39.32 -12.31
C LEU A 423 -9.12 39.31 -10.85
N LEU A 424 -8.67 38.30 -10.10
CA LEU A 424 -8.19 38.48 -8.72
C LEU A 424 -7.43 37.22 -8.29
N GLY A 425 -6.17 37.40 -7.87
CA GLY A 425 -5.49 36.41 -7.06
C GLY A 425 -3.99 36.27 -7.27
N ALA A 426 -3.26 37.37 -7.37
CA ALA A 426 -1.81 37.33 -7.17
C ALA A 426 -1.47 37.72 -5.74
N ALA A 427 -0.33 37.20 -5.30
CA ALA A 427 0.47 37.62 -4.17
C ALA A 427 0.20 36.92 -2.84
N LEU A 428 1.20 36.08 -2.44
CA LEU A 428 1.96 36.29 -1.19
C LEU A 428 2.94 35.13 -1.00
N GLY A 429 4.22 35.46 -0.90
CA GLY A 429 5.17 34.54 -0.31
C GLY A 429 6.62 34.68 -0.68
N ALA A 430 7.13 35.89 -0.80
CA ALA A 430 8.57 36.11 -0.69
C ALA A 430 8.86 36.72 0.69
N LEU A 431 9.54 35.98 1.57
CA LEU A 431 10.27 36.55 2.69
C LEU A 431 11.36 35.58 3.17
N ALA A 432 12.56 35.92 2.76
CA ALA A 432 13.68 36.28 3.61
C ALA A 432 14.47 35.12 4.19
N GLY A 433 15.56 34.79 3.50
CA GLY A 433 16.76 34.23 4.09
C GLY A 433 17.38 35.20 5.11
N ARG A 434 17.72 34.67 6.25
CA ARG A 434 18.62 35.35 7.20
C ARG A 434 19.78 34.43 7.54
N LYS A 435 20.94 34.77 6.96
CA LYS A 435 22.25 34.34 7.43
C LYS A 435 22.43 34.84 8.86
N VAL A 436 22.84 33.97 9.76
CA VAL A 436 23.57 34.38 10.97
C VAL A 436 24.90 33.63 10.97
N GLY A 437 25.94 34.41 10.99
CA GLY A 437 27.28 33.99 10.96
C GLY A 437 27.82 33.58 12.33
N ALA A 438 29.01 33.05 12.24
CA ALA A 438 29.92 32.52 13.27
C ALA A 438 30.11 33.36 14.53
N ARG A 439 30.15 32.68 15.63
CA ARG A 439 31.28 32.73 16.59
C ARG A 439 31.30 31.44 17.40
#